data_9d575399d2f0b3032df64c47c48feac7
#
_entry.id   9d575399d2f0b3032df64c47c48feac7
#
_cell.length_a   1.000
_cell.length_b   1.000
_cell.length_c   1.000
_cell.angle_alpha   90.00
_cell.angle_beta   90.00
_cell.angle_gamma   90.00
#
_symmetry.space_group_name_H-M   'P 1'
#
loop_
_entity.id
_entity.type
_entity.pdbx_description
1 polymer ?
#
loop_
_entity_poly.entity_id
_entity_poly.type
_entity_poly.pdbx_seq_one_letter_code
_entity_poly.pdbx_strand_id
1 'polypeptide(L)'
;EAIEKINAKDRPLGLYYFGTNKDEESKVINKTTSGGVTVNNVIGHIQQKDLPFGGVGPSGMGRYQSFDGFKNFSNHRAVYKDVGFKLDKFFDGIRPPYSSKKIEGLLKSLLK
;
A
#
# COMPACT_ATOMS: atom_id res chain seq x y z
N GLU A 1 -17.07 18.46 13.07
CA GLU A 1 -16.64 19.69 12.39
C GLU A 1 -15.16 19.68 11.99
N ALA A 2 -14.17 19.56 12.92
CA ALA A 2 -12.76 19.56 12.56
C ALA A 2 -12.38 18.38 11.61
N ILE A 3 -12.79 17.16 11.95
CA ILE A 3 -12.58 15.95 11.12
C ILE A 3 -13.20 16.11 9.73
N GLU A 4 -14.40 16.65 9.64
CA GLU A 4 -15.07 16.91 8.36
C GLU A 4 -14.30 17.91 7.50
N LYS A 5 -13.79 18.99 8.11
CA LYS A 5 -12.96 19.98 7.42
C LYS A 5 -11.64 19.38 6.91
N ILE A 6 -11.01 18.49 7.69
CA ILE A 6 -9.80 17.79 7.27
C ILE A 6 -10.11 16.88 6.09
N ASN A 7 -11.18 16.09 6.19
CA ASN A 7 -11.56 15.12 5.16
C ASN A 7 -12.10 15.75 3.86
N ALA A 8 -12.58 17.00 3.94
CA ALA A 8 -13.04 17.76 2.77
C ALA A 8 -11.88 18.37 1.95
N LYS A 9 -10.65 18.32 2.46
CA LYS A 9 -9.45 18.85 1.81
C LYS A 9 -8.54 17.71 1.34
N ASP A 10 -7.52 18.08 0.58
CA ASP A 10 -6.43 17.19 0.22
C ASP A 10 -5.77 16.61 1.47
N ARG A 11 -5.38 15.33 1.38
CA ARG A 11 -4.77 14.61 2.48
C ARG A 11 -3.41 15.23 2.83
N PRO A 12 -3.24 15.74 4.07
CA PRO A 12 -2.02 16.42 4.48
C PRO A 12 -0.86 15.45 4.67
N LEU A 13 0.37 15.98 4.55
CA LEU A 13 1.59 15.24 4.86
C LEU A 13 1.68 14.90 6.35
N GLY A 14 1.32 15.83 7.22
CA GLY A 14 1.32 15.66 8.66
C GLY A 14 0.06 16.15 9.31
N LEU A 15 -0.39 15.46 10.35
CA LEU A 15 -1.51 15.83 11.21
C LEU A 15 -1.02 15.96 12.64
N TYR A 16 -1.43 17.02 13.32
CA TYR A 16 -1.08 17.28 14.72
C TYR A 16 -2.34 17.32 15.56
N TYR A 17 -2.36 16.51 16.61
CA TYR A 17 -3.43 16.52 17.60
C TYR A 17 -2.88 16.96 18.96
N PHE A 18 -3.54 17.91 19.59
CA PHE A 18 -3.23 18.38 20.94
C PHE A 18 -4.42 18.17 21.85
N GLY A 19 -4.25 17.39 22.89
CA GLY A 19 -5.32 17.10 23.86
C GLY A 19 -4.97 15.93 24.76
N THR A 20 -5.79 15.75 25.79
CA THR A 20 -5.65 14.68 26.78
C THR A 20 -6.77 13.65 26.70
N ASN A 21 -7.82 13.93 25.93
CA ASN A 21 -8.96 13.05 25.76
C ASN A 21 -8.63 11.92 24.78
N LYS A 22 -8.52 10.70 25.27
CA LYS A 22 -8.15 9.51 24.48
C LYS A 22 -9.21 9.10 23.46
N ASP A 23 -10.47 9.35 23.72
CA ASP A 23 -11.55 9.05 22.77
C ASP A 23 -11.53 10.00 21.59
N GLU A 24 -11.23 11.28 21.81
CA GLU A 24 -11.08 12.26 20.75
C GLU A 24 -9.82 12.00 19.93
N GLU A 25 -8.69 11.71 20.59
CA GLU A 25 -7.44 11.30 19.93
C GLU A 25 -7.69 10.12 18.99
N SER A 26 -8.32 9.06 19.51
CA SER A 26 -8.65 7.86 18.72
C SER A 26 -9.59 8.18 17.56
N LYS A 27 -10.59 9.03 17.77
CA LYS A 27 -11.49 9.46 16.68
C LYS A 27 -10.75 10.23 15.60
N VAL A 28 -9.85 11.14 15.96
CA VAL A 28 -9.07 11.91 14.99
C VAL A 28 -8.17 10.97 14.18
N ILE A 29 -7.42 10.10 14.83
CA ILE A 29 -6.51 9.15 14.18
C ILE A 29 -7.27 8.22 13.22
N ASN A 30 -8.39 7.67 13.64
CA ASN A 30 -9.11 6.65 12.87
C ASN A 30 -10.07 7.22 11.81
N LYS A 31 -10.46 8.49 11.92
CA LYS A 31 -11.41 9.12 10.99
C LYS A 31 -10.78 10.13 10.04
N THR A 32 -9.46 10.31 10.09
CA THR A 32 -8.71 11.14 9.15
C THR A 32 -7.63 10.35 8.46
N THR A 33 -7.14 10.86 7.34
CA THR A 33 -6.01 10.27 6.60
C THR A 33 -4.94 11.33 6.40
N SER A 34 -3.71 11.01 6.80
CA SER A 34 -2.52 11.86 6.61
C SER A 34 -1.28 11.01 6.35
N GLY A 35 -0.20 11.64 5.93
CA GLY A 35 1.10 10.99 5.80
C GLY A 35 1.62 10.46 7.13
N GLY A 36 1.60 11.29 8.16
CA GLY A 36 1.95 10.93 9.53
C GLY A 36 1.10 11.69 10.55
N VAL A 37 1.13 11.22 11.80
CA VAL A 37 0.43 11.86 12.93
C VAL A 37 1.40 12.06 14.08
N THR A 38 1.35 13.22 14.72
CA THR A 38 2.01 13.47 16.00
C THR A 38 1.00 13.96 17.02
N VAL A 39 1.01 13.34 18.18
CA VAL A 39 0.14 13.68 19.31
C VAL A 39 0.90 14.49 20.33
N ASN A 40 0.34 15.62 20.76
CA ASN A 40 0.88 16.54 21.77
C ASN A 40 2.31 17.05 21.49
N ASN A 41 2.71 17.07 20.23
CA ASN A 41 3.96 17.63 19.77
C ASN A 41 3.84 18.01 18.27
N VAL A 42 4.88 18.63 17.73
CA VAL A 42 5.04 18.91 16.30
C VAL A 42 6.28 18.19 15.76
N ILE A 43 6.24 17.80 14.49
CA ILE A 43 7.41 17.24 13.77
C ILE A 43 7.93 15.89 14.33
N GLY A 44 7.45 15.45 15.50
CA GLY A 44 7.97 14.26 16.19
C GLY A 44 8.01 12.98 15.34
N HIS A 45 7.01 12.77 14.49
CA HIS A 45 6.95 11.61 13.57
C HIS A 45 8.03 11.64 12.47
N ILE A 46 8.59 12.83 12.16
CA ILE A 46 9.69 12.98 11.18
C ILE A 46 11.05 12.73 11.84
N GLN A 47 11.19 13.13 13.09
CA GLN A 47 12.45 13.00 13.83
C GLN A 47 12.70 11.56 14.28
N GLN A 48 11.65 10.75 14.39
CA GLN A 48 11.74 9.37 14.80
C GLN A 48 12.20 8.49 13.64
N LYS A 49 13.46 8.08 13.69
CA LYS A 49 14.12 7.35 12.61
C LYS A 49 13.50 5.98 12.29
N ASP A 50 12.82 5.39 13.25
CA ASP A 50 12.20 4.07 13.11
C ASP A 50 10.77 4.12 12.55
N LEU A 51 10.23 5.33 12.35
CA LEU A 51 8.93 5.52 11.73
C LEU A 51 9.05 5.82 10.24
N PRO A 52 8.19 5.22 9.40
CA PRO A 52 8.15 5.56 7.99
C PRO A 52 7.65 6.99 7.78
N PHE A 53 8.33 7.76 6.95
CA PHE A 53 7.94 9.12 6.60
C PHE A 53 7.56 9.22 5.13
N GLY A 54 6.41 9.81 4.85
CA GLY A 54 5.92 10.04 3.49
C GLY A 54 4.47 10.49 3.49
N GLY A 55 4.05 11.08 2.37
CA GLY A 55 2.70 11.56 2.15
C GLY A 55 1.71 10.48 1.71
N VAL A 56 0.49 10.89 1.43
CA VAL A 56 -0.58 10.04 0.89
C VAL A 56 -1.41 10.82 -0.13
N GLY A 57 -1.56 10.28 -1.33
CA GLY A 57 -2.24 10.95 -2.43
C GLY A 57 -1.58 12.29 -2.79
N PRO A 58 -2.29 13.42 -2.70
CA PRO A 58 -1.75 14.73 -3.08
C PRO A 58 -0.51 15.17 -2.27
N SER A 59 -0.33 14.68 -1.05
CA SER A 59 0.83 15.01 -0.21
C SER A 59 2.07 14.16 -0.48
N GLY A 60 1.97 13.12 -1.32
CA GLY A 60 3.09 12.29 -1.74
C GLY A 60 2.74 10.83 -1.96
N MET A 61 3.70 10.08 -2.50
CA MET A 61 3.63 8.64 -2.73
C MET A 61 4.88 7.96 -2.18
N GLY A 62 4.68 6.79 -1.59
CA GLY A 62 5.76 6.02 -0.98
C GLY A 62 6.16 6.54 0.40
N ARG A 63 7.05 5.82 1.01
CA ARG A 63 7.56 6.11 2.35
C ARG A 63 9.05 5.87 2.37
N TYR A 64 9.78 6.64 3.16
CA TYR A 64 11.20 6.44 3.40
C TYR A 64 11.50 6.52 4.90
N GLN A 65 12.73 6.41 5.27
CA GLN A 65 13.30 6.18 6.60
C GLN A 65 13.22 4.71 7.03
N SER A 66 14.22 4.27 7.80
CA SER A 66 14.35 2.94 8.35
C SER A 66 14.16 1.83 7.29
N PHE A 67 13.52 0.76 7.69
CA PHE A 67 13.26 -0.41 6.84
C PHE A 67 12.36 -0.11 5.63
N ASP A 68 11.43 0.81 5.77
CA ASP A 68 10.57 1.21 4.64
C ASP A 68 11.37 1.95 3.56
N GLY A 69 12.32 2.78 3.95
CA GLY A 69 13.28 3.39 3.03
C GLY A 69 14.15 2.35 2.32
N PHE A 70 14.68 1.39 3.06
CA PHE A 70 15.43 0.28 2.49
C PHE A 70 14.59 -0.49 1.46
N LYS A 71 13.37 -0.86 1.79
CA LYS A 71 12.46 -1.54 0.85
C LYS A 71 12.18 -0.70 -0.39
N ASN A 72 11.90 0.59 -0.22
CA ASN A 72 11.53 1.48 -1.30
C ASN A 72 12.65 1.69 -2.34
N PHE A 73 13.91 1.67 -1.88
CA PHE A 73 15.10 1.75 -2.75
C PHE A 73 15.69 0.40 -3.15
N SER A 74 15.04 -0.71 -2.78
CA SER A 74 15.47 -2.07 -3.10
C SER A 74 14.64 -2.67 -4.22
N ASN A 75 15.28 -3.45 -5.09
CA ASN A 75 14.56 -4.23 -6.09
C ASN A 75 14.01 -5.51 -5.47
N HIS A 76 12.72 -5.55 -5.19
CA HIS A 76 12.00 -6.74 -4.71
C HIS A 76 11.80 -7.72 -5.86
N ARG A 77 12.83 -8.52 -6.18
CA ARG A 77 12.75 -9.50 -7.27
C ARG A 77 12.04 -10.77 -6.83
N ALA A 78 10.88 -11.04 -7.43
CA ALA A 78 10.22 -12.31 -7.27
C ALA A 78 10.99 -13.42 -8.01
N VAL A 79 11.19 -14.55 -7.35
CA VAL A 79 11.81 -15.74 -7.95
C VAL A 79 10.83 -16.90 -7.78
N TYR A 80 10.28 -17.38 -8.89
CA TYR A 80 9.49 -18.59 -8.93
C TYR A 80 10.37 -19.75 -9.44
N LYS A 81 10.46 -20.83 -8.68
CA LYS A 81 11.12 -22.07 -9.09
C LYS A 81 10.06 -23.15 -9.23
N ASP A 82 9.93 -23.70 -10.41
CA ASP A 82 9.10 -24.87 -10.62
C ASP A 82 9.78 -26.07 -9.94
N VAL A 83 9.04 -26.77 -9.10
CA VAL A 83 9.51 -27.95 -8.35
C VAL A 83 9.39 -29.27 -9.14
N GLY A 84 9.15 -29.19 -10.46
CA GLY A 84 9.16 -30.37 -11.35
C GLY A 84 7.99 -31.34 -11.15
N PHE A 85 7.01 -31.01 -10.36
CA PHE A 85 5.75 -31.73 -10.39
C PHE A 85 5.06 -31.48 -11.72
N LYS A 86 4.64 -32.54 -12.44
CA LYS A 86 4.01 -32.49 -13.78
C LYS A 86 2.75 -31.63 -13.88
N LEU A 87 2.75 -30.48 -13.25
CA LEU A 87 1.80 -29.38 -13.46
C LEU A 87 1.95 -28.78 -14.88
N ASP A 88 3.04 -29.09 -15.58
CA ASP A 88 3.25 -28.69 -16.97
C ASP A 88 2.04 -29.04 -17.85
N LYS A 89 1.46 -30.22 -17.69
CA LYS A 89 0.27 -30.61 -18.45
C LYS A 89 -1.00 -29.81 -18.09
N PHE A 90 -1.06 -29.25 -16.90
CA PHE A 90 -2.16 -28.38 -16.49
C PHE A 90 -1.99 -26.97 -17.06
N PHE A 91 -0.76 -26.51 -17.18
CA PHE A 91 -0.40 -25.19 -17.72
C PHE A 91 -0.03 -25.17 -19.20
N ASP A 92 -0.04 -26.32 -19.91
CA ASP A 92 0.22 -26.39 -21.34
C ASP A 92 -0.66 -25.47 -22.20
N GLY A 93 -1.82 -25.05 -21.66
CA GLY A 93 -2.69 -24.06 -22.29
C GLY A 93 -2.30 -22.60 -22.07
N ILE A 94 -1.40 -22.29 -21.13
CA ILE A 94 -1.05 -20.92 -20.74
C ILE A 94 0.34 -20.53 -21.26
N ARG A 95 1.14 -21.50 -21.72
CA ARG A 95 2.49 -21.28 -22.28
C ARG A 95 2.48 -21.21 -23.81
N PRO A 96 3.32 -20.37 -24.43
CA PRO A 96 3.51 -20.38 -25.87
C PRO A 96 4.08 -21.76 -26.36
N PRO A 97 3.73 -22.20 -27.58
CA PRO A 97 2.83 -21.58 -28.54
C PRO A 97 1.35 -21.78 -28.20
N TYR A 98 0.58 -20.69 -28.24
CA TYR A 98 -0.85 -20.67 -27.88
C TYR A 98 -1.78 -21.32 -28.92
N SER A 99 -1.28 -22.24 -29.71
CA SER A 99 -2.00 -22.86 -30.84
C SER A 99 -2.83 -24.10 -30.48
N SER A 100 -3.04 -24.42 -29.21
CA SER A 100 -3.79 -25.61 -28.85
C SER A 100 -5.31 -25.36 -28.85
N LYS A 101 -6.07 -26.30 -29.44
CA LYS A 101 -7.56 -26.33 -29.42
C LYS A 101 -8.17 -26.19 -28.00
N LYS A 102 -7.37 -26.45 -26.94
CA LYS A 102 -7.75 -26.26 -25.54
C LYS A 102 -7.92 -24.79 -25.16
N ILE A 103 -7.08 -23.90 -25.69
CA ILE A 103 -7.17 -22.45 -25.43
C ILE A 103 -8.39 -21.85 -26.09
N GLU A 104 -8.72 -22.28 -27.32
CA GLU A 104 -9.94 -21.83 -27.99
C GLU A 104 -11.21 -22.23 -27.19
N GLY A 105 -11.21 -23.42 -26.58
CA GLY A 105 -12.29 -23.89 -25.72
C GLY A 105 -12.41 -23.06 -24.45
N LEU A 106 -11.26 -22.73 -23.83
CA LEU A 106 -11.21 -21.95 -22.60
C LEU A 106 -11.61 -20.48 -22.84
N LEU A 107 -11.14 -19.87 -23.92
CA LEU A 107 -11.54 -18.52 -24.33
C LEU A 107 -13.03 -18.46 -24.67
N LYS A 108 -13.58 -19.44 -25.37
CA LYS A 108 -15.02 -19.53 -25.67
C LYS A 108 -15.87 -19.71 -24.41
N SER A 109 -15.34 -20.29 -23.33
CA SER A 109 -16.06 -20.45 -22.06
C SER A 109 -15.99 -19.18 -21.20
N LEU A 110 -14.95 -18.38 -21.33
CA LEU A 110 -14.77 -17.12 -20.59
C LEU A 110 -15.47 -15.92 -21.26
N LEU A 111 -15.81 -16.02 -22.53
CA LEU A 111 -16.49 -14.96 -23.32
C LEU A 111 -18.02 -15.19 -23.43
N LYS A 112 -18.57 -16.14 -22.71
CA LYS A 112 -20.00 -16.33 -22.50
C LYS A 112 -20.43 -15.76 -21.15
#